data_4b3b4bded75e66f55eb2de7689ce19e4
#
_entry.id   4b3b4bded75e66f55eb2de7689ce19e4
#
_cell.length_a   1.000
_cell.length_b   1.000
_cell.length_c   1.000
_cell.angle_alpha   90.00
_cell.angle_beta   90.00
_cell.angle_gamma   90.00
#
_symmetry.space_group_name_H-M   'P 1'
#
loop_
_entity.id
_entity.type
_entity.pdbx_description
1 polymer ?
#
loop_
_entity_poly.entity_id
_entity_poly.type
_entity_poly.pdbx_seq_one_letter_code
_entity_poly.pdbx_strand_id
1 'polypeptide(L)'
;MWEELQAHIGQLEKKAQKRTLVNVESDGCFIRIDGQHLFNFSSNNYLGLAHDERLIQASMEATRKYGVGATASRLVVGNHPLYEQAEAALIHWKGYEAALIVNSGYTANVGILSSLAGRDAVIFSDKWNHASIVDGAILSRAEVKRYRHADLDHLEMLLKKTDKHKRKLIVTDTIFSMDGDVAPLRELVSLKETYGAILVVDEAHASGVYGKNGEGMAHECQVAQHVDVHMGTFSKALGAYGAYVAGKRVFIDYLINTMRPFIFTTALPPSVLGAIYAAIDVVQKESTRRCHLQALSAHFRTRLQQAGFHTGESTTHIVPIIVGENERALAFSARLRERGIVAVAIRPPTVPEGTARIRFSLMATMTKEQVDWALDHICAVGKEMGLIP
;
A
#
# COMPACT_ATOMS: atom_id res chain seq x y z
N MET A 1 -18.46 -19.55 24.14
CA MET A 1 -18.03 -18.36 23.34
C MET A 1 -16.81 -17.68 23.94
N TRP A 2 -16.86 -17.03 25.13
CA TRP A 2 -15.68 -16.32 25.70
C TRP A 2 -14.48 -17.23 25.96
N GLU A 3 -14.70 -18.41 26.52
CA GLU A 3 -13.65 -19.42 26.73
C GLU A 3 -13.02 -19.91 25.41
N GLU A 4 -13.82 -20.07 24.37
CA GLU A 4 -13.33 -20.43 23.03
C GLU A 4 -12.45 -19.33 22.44
N LEU A 5 -12.86 -18.03 22.57
CA LEU A 5 -12.04 -16.89 22.15
C LEU A 5 -10.72 -16.84 22.90
N GLN A 6 -10.76 -17.09 24.23
CA GLN A 6 -9.55 -17.11 25.03
C GLN A 6 -8.62 -18.26 24.65
N ALA A 7 -9.18 -19.46 24.40
CA ALA A 7 -8.42 -20.60 23.90
C ALA A 7 -7.78 -20.32 22.53
N HIS A 8 -8.51 -19.63 21.62
CA HIS A 8 -7.97 -19.23 20.33
C HIS A 8 -6.81 -18.24 20.47
N ILE A 9 -6.93 -17.22 21.34
CA ILE A 9 -5.83 -16.29 21.63
C ILE A 9 -4.60 -17.04 22.18
N GLY A 10 -4.82 -18.02 23.07
CA GLY A 10 -3.74 -18.88 23.56
C GLY A 10 -3.07 -19.73 22.48
N GLN A 11 -3.83 -20.17 21.46
CA GLN A 11 -3.26 -20.85 20.30
C GLN A 11 -2.41 -19.92 19.43
N LEU A 12 -2.86 -18.66 19.21
CA LEU A 12 -2.07 -17.66 18.51
C LEU A 12 -0.76 -17.34 19.24
N GLU A 13 -0.79 -17.32 20.55
CA GLU A 13 0.40 -17.13 21.39
C GLU A 13 1.41 -18.27 21.22
N LYS A 14 0.93 -19.53 21.33
CA LYS A 14 1.76 -20.72 21.09
C LYS A 14 2.39 -20.80 19.71
N LYS A 15 1.73 -20.23 18.69
CA LYS A 15 2.22 -20.16 17.29
C LYS A 15 3.05 -18.90 17.03
N ALA A 16 3.37 -18.10 18.06
CA ALA A 16 4.03 -16.81 17.89
C ALA A 16 3.31 -15.87 16.86
N GLN A 17 1.97 -15.93 16.82
CA GLN A 17 1.12 -15.16 15.89
C GLN A 17 0.27 -14.10 16.61
N LYS A 18 0.23 -14.09 17.93
CA LYS A 18 -0.49 -13.08 18.72
C LYS A 18 0.06 -11.69 18.42
N ARG A 19 -0.85 -10.73 18.23
CA ARG A 19 -0.53 -9.32 17.98
C ARG A 19 -0.94 -8.47 19.17
N THR A 20 -0.14 -7.46 19.49
CA THR A 20 -0.39 -6.47 20.53
C THR A 20 -0.23 -5.07 19.98
N LEU A 21 -1.00 -4.12 20.49
CA LEU A 21 -0.82 -2.71 20.18
C LEU A 21 0.32 -2.12 21.01
N VAL A 22 1.14 -1.29 20.38
CA VAL A 22 2.24 -0.58 21.04
C VAL A 22 2.01 0.91 20.84
N ASN A 23 2.12 1.70 21.89
CA ASN A 23 2.06 3.16 21.79
C ASN A 23 3.36 3.67 21.19
N VAL A 24 3.22 4.50 20.15
CA VAL A 24 4.33 5.02 19.37
C VAL A 24 4.14 6.52 19.18
N GLU A 25 5.17 7.29 19.50
CA GLU A 25 5.28 8.70 19.12
C GLU A 25 6.21 8.78 17.90
N SER A 26 5.72 9.36 16.79
CA SER A 26 6.50 9.48 15.56
C SER A 26 7.27 10.80 15.52
N ASP A 27 8.53 10.75 15.10
CA ASP A 27 9.42 11.90 14.93
C ASP A 27 10.26 11.70 13.65
N GLY A 28 9.66 12.04 12.51
CA GLY A 28 10.30 11.84 11.20
C GLY A 28 10.64 10.38 10.90
N CYS A 29 11.94 10.07 10.78
CA CYS A 29 12.42 8.69 10.61
C CYS A 29 12.74 8.00 11.94
N PHE A 30 12.43 8.60 13.08
CA PHE A 30 12.54 8.01 14.39
C PHE A 30 11.16 7.84 15.04
N ILE A 31 11.11 6.98 16.06
CA ILE A 31 9.94 6.80 16.91
C ILE A 31 10.36 6.66 18.35
N ARG A 32 9.46 7.01 19.27
CA ARG A 32 9.61 6.72 20.70
C ARG A 32 8.68 5.60 21.10
N ILE A 33 9.22 4.59 21.74
CA ILE A 33 8.49 3.48 22.35
C ILE A 33 9.07 3.27 23.76
N ASP A 34 8.23 3.34 24.79
CA ASP A 34 8.63 3.18 26.18
C ASP A 34 9.81 4.11 26.58
N GLY A 35 9.81 5.35 26.06
CA GLY A 35 10.85 6.35 26.29
C GLY A 35 12.14 6.16 25.47
N GLN A 36 12.29 5.07 24.72
CA GLN A 36 13.44 4.84 23.84
C GLN A 36 13.26 5.53 22.51
N HIS A 37 14.29 6.22 22.03
CA HIS A 37 14.34 6.84 20.70
C HIS A 37 14.95 5.85 19.70
N LEU A 38 14.19 5.41 18.71
CA LEU A 38 14.52 4.27 17.85
C LEU A 38 14.41 4.66 16.38
N PHE A 39 15.34 4.19 15.56
CA PHE A 39 15.34 4.40 14.11
C PHE A 39 14.32 3.48 13.44
N ASN A 40 13.39 4.04 12.65
CA ASN A 40 12.16 3.37 12.25
C ASN A 40 12.18 2.93 10.78
N PHE A 41 12.22 1.63 10.55
CA PHE A 41 12.06 1.00 9.23
C PHE A 41 10.65 0.40 9.01
N SER A 42 9.67 0.72 9.84
CA SER A 42 8.33 0.11 9.77
C SER A 42 7.24 1.06 9.30
N SER A 43 7.56 2.34 9.05
CA SER A 43 6.61 3.32 8.55
C SER A 43 6.41 3.21 7.04
N ASN A 44 5.17 3.47 6.59
CA ASN A 44 4.87 3.65 5.17
C ASN A 44 4.93 5.12 4.72
N ASN A 45 5.44 6.03 5.54
CA ASN A 45 5.63 7.45 5.22
C ASN A 45 6.84 7.67 4.29
N TYR A 46 6.81 7.02 3.12
CA TYR A 46 7.98 6.87 2.22
C TYR A 46 8.67 8.18 1.84
N LEU A 47 7.90 9.25 1.63
CA LEU A 47 8.43 10.58 1.29
C LEU A 47 8.61 11.50 2.51
N GLY A 48 8.25 11.03 3.72
CA GLY A 48 8.38 11.82 4.94
C GLY A 48 7.36 12.97 5.06
N LEU A 49 6.25 12.92 4.33
CA LEU A 49 5.31 14.04 4.24
C LEU A 49 4.37 14.17 5.44
N ALA A 50 4.23 13.14 6.27
CA ALA A 50 3.31 13.19 7.42
C ALA A 50 3.65 14.30 8.45
N HIS A 51 4.89 14.78 8.47
CA HIS A 51 5.37 15.89 9.31
C HIS A 51 5.79 17.12 8.48
N ASP A 52 5.40 17.20 7.20
CA ASP A 52 5.70 18.34 6.36
C ASP A 52 4.83 19.54 6.77
N GLU A 53 5.48 20.66 7.08
CA GLU A 53 4.81 21.85 7.60
C GLU A 53 3.73 22.37 6.65
N ARG A 54 3.90 22.24 5.34
CA ARG A 54 2.91 22.63 4.33
C ARG A 54 1.61 21.86 4.45
N LEU A 55 1.70 20.55 4.74
CA LEU A 55 0.54 19.68 4.95
C LEU A 55 -0.15 20.02 6.27
N ILE A 56 0.64 20.28 7.31
CA ILE A 56 0.15 20.70 8.63
C ILE A 56 -0.62 22.02 8.51
N GLN A 57 -0.05 23.03 7.88
CA GLN A 57 -0.69 24.33 7.69
C GLN A 57 -1.97 24.23 6.87
N ALA A 58 -1.96 23.52 5.73
CA ALA A 58 -3.15 23.29 4.92
C ALA A 58 -4.26 22.56 5.68
N SER A 59 -3.90 21.59 6.52
CA SER A 59 -4.83 20.88 7.41
C SER A 59 -5.45 21.81 8.45
N MET A 60 -4.64 22.66 9.09
CA MET A 60 -5.10 23.64 10.08
C MET A 60 -6.02 24.71 9.45
N GLU A 61 -5.67 25.24 8.29
CA GLU A 61 -6.48 26.22 7.56
C GLU A 61 -7.83 25.63 7.17
N ALA A 62 -7.84 24.39 6.63
CA ALA A 62 -9.07 23.68 6.31
C ALA A 62 -9.94 23.47 7.55
N THR A 63 -9.35 23.13 8.69
CA THR A 63 -10.06 22.96 9.97
C THR A 63 -10.65 24.28 10.45
N ARG A 64 -9.89 25.38 10.40
CA ARG A 64 -10.38 26.71 10.82
C ARG A 64 -11.55 27.20 9.97
N LYS A 65 -11.49 26.94 8.67
CA LYS A 65 -12.51 27.42 7.72
C LYS A 65 -13.78 26.57 7.74
N TYR A 66 -13.68 25.27 7.95
CA TYR A 66 -14.76 24.33 7.65
C TYR A 66 -15.10 23.39 8.81
N GLY A 67 -14.40 23.50 9.94
CA GLY A 67 -14.62 22.66 11.12
C GLY A 67 -13.85 21.35 11.10
N VAL A 68 -14.02 20.56 12.16
CA VAL A 68 -13.25 19.31 12.40
C VAL A 68 -13.84 18.08 11.75
N GLY A 69 -15.09 18.11 11.31
CA GLY A 69 -15.78 16.93 10.78
C GLY A 69 -16.77 17.27 9.67
N ALA A 70 -17.04 16.29 8.81
CA ALA A 70 -17.97 16.44 7.68
C ALA A 70 -19.45 16.23 8.06
N THR A 71 -19.74 15.60 9.18
CA THR A 71 -21.06 15.35 9.80
C THR A 71 -22.08 14.58 8.96
N ALA A 72 -21.79 14.27 7.68
CA ALA A 72 -22.64 13.54 6.76
C ALA A 72 -21.84 12.80 5.68
N SER A 73 -22.49 11.93 4.91
CA SER A 73 -21.91 11.36 3.69
C SER A 73 -21.80 12.43 2.60
N ARG A 74 -20.93 12.19 1.60
CA ARG A 74 -20.75 13.10 0.46
C ARG A 74 -22.04 13.34 -0.33
N LEU A 75 -22.91 12.33 -0.45
CA LEU A 75 -24.17 12.42 -1.18
C LEU A 75 -25.29 13.16 -0.42
N VAL A 76 -25.10 13.46 0.85
CA VAL A 76 -26.05 14.24 1.64
C VAL A 76 -25.57 15.70 1.71
N VAL A 77 -24.75 16.06 2.71
CA VAL A 77 -24.18 17.42 2.88
C VAL A 77 -22.69 17.42 3.20
N GLY A 78 -22.04 16.27 3.14
CA GLY A 78 -20.62 16.11 3.44
C GLY A 78 -19.69 16.37 2.25
N ASN A 79 -20.21 16.68 1.05
CA ASN A 79 -19.37 16.99 -0.12
C ASN A 79 -18.86 18.41 -0.07
N HIS A 80 -17.74 18.56 0.55
CA HIS A 80 -17.08 19.82 0.86
C HIS A 80 -16.36 20.38 -0.37
N PRO A 81 -16.26 21.73 -0.59
CA PRO A 81 -15.54 22.32 -1.74
C PRO A 81 -14.09 21.85 -1.91
N LEU A 82 -13.42 21.46 -0.82
CA LEU A 82 -12.07 20.88 -0.91
C LEU A 82 -12.01 19.54 -1.66
N TYR A 83 -13.10 18.77 -1.74
CA TYR A 83 -13.14 17.56 -2.56
C TYR A 83 -12.94 17.89 -4.03
N GLU A 84 -13.67 18.86 -4.54
CA GLU A 84 -13.54 19.31 -5.94
C GLU A 84 -12.12 19.77 -6.26
N GLN A 85 -11.52 20.56 -5.36
CA GLN A 85 -10.16 21.03 -5.52
C GLN A 85 -9.12 19.89 -5.50
N ALA A 86 -9.23 18.98 -4.55
CA ALA A 86 -8.31 17.84 -4.41
C ALA A 86 -8.50 16.82 -5.55
N GLU A 87 -9.74 16.53 -5.97
CA GLU A 87 -10.03 15.65 -7.11
C GLU A 87 -9.55 16.26 -8.43
N ALA A 88 -9.72 17.56 -8.64
CA ALA A 88 -9.19 18.27 -9.82
C ALA A 88 -7.65 18.23 -9.87
N ALA A 89 -6.99 18.48 -8.73
CA ALA A 89 -5.54 18.37 -8.62
C ALA A 89 -5.04 16.93 -8.89
N LEU A 90 -5.76 15.94 -8.38
CA LEU A 90 -5.47 14.53 -8.60
C LEU A 90 -5.63 14.13 -10.08
N ILE A 91 -6.71 14.57 -10.75
CA ILE A 91 -6.97 14.35 -12.17
C ILE A 91 -5.83 14.94 -13.01
N HIS A 92 -5.45 16.19 -12.70
CA HIS A 92 -4.34 16.85 -13.40
C HIS A 92 -3.01 16.11 -13.19
N TRP A 93 -2.70 15.74 -11.95
CA TRP A 93 -1.46 15.03 -11.60
C TRP A 93 -1.37 13.66 -12.29
N LYS A 94 -2.45 12.90 -12.27
CA LYS A 94 -2.49 11.51 -12.76
C LYS A 94 -2.81 11.38 -14.25
N GLY A 95 -3.35 12.44 -14.89
CA GLY A 95 -3.72 12.43 -16.30
C GLY A 95 -4.94 11.56 -16.64
N TYR A 96 -5.92 11.45 -15.71
CA TYR A 96 -7.16 10.70 -15.93
C TYR A 96 -8.35 11.61 -16.21
N GLU A 97 -9.46 11.04 -16.73
CA GLU A 97 -10.69 11.80 -17.01
C GLU A 97 -11.44 12.22 -15.73
N ALA A 98 -11.39 11.37 -14.71
CA ALA A 98 -12.09 11.61 -13.45
C ALA A 98 -11.43 10.85 -12.30
N ALA A 99 -11.69 11.33 -11.07
CA ALA A 99 -11.28 10.69 -9.84
C ALA A 99 -12.34 10.85 -8.75
N LEU A 100 -12.30 9.96 -7.77
CA LEU A 100 -13.16 9.96 -6.60
C LEU A 100 -12.31 9.72 -5.35
N ILE A 101 -12.32 10.66 -4.42
CA ILE A 101 -11.66 10.51 -3.12
C ILE A 101 -12.59 9.76 -2.17
N VAL A 102 -12.05 8.74 -1.49
CA VAL A 102 -12.72 7.86 -0.55
C VAL A 102 -11.94 7.69 0.75
N ASN A 103 -12.56 7.10 1.77
CA ASN A 103 -12.02 7.12 3.14
C ASN A 103 -10.71 6.33 3.32
N SER A 104 -10.49 5.23 2.61
CA SER A 104 -9.27 4.44 2.73
C SER A 104 -9.04 3.54 1.52
N GLY A 105 -7.82 3.04 1.33
CA GLY A 105 -7.51 2.05 0.28
C GLY A 105 -8.31 0.77 0.45
N TYR A 106 -8.54 0.32 1.70
CA TYR A 106 -9.39 -0.83 1.98
C TYR A 106 -10.81 -0.61 1.46
N THR A 107 -11.41 0.54 1.79
CA THR A 107 -12.74 0.97 1.33
C THR A 107 -12.80 1.07 -0.20
N ALA A 108 -11.74 1.59 -0.83
CA ALA A 108 -11.63 1.71 -2.27
C ALA A 108 -11.69 0.34 -2.97
N ASN A 109 -10.82 -0.60 -2.59
CA ASN A 109 -10.76 -1.94 -3.19
C ASN A 109 -12.06 -2.72 -3.02
N VAL A 110 -12.61 -2.74 -1.79
CA VAL A 110 -13.90 -3.38 -1.51
C VAL A 110 -14.99 -2.75 -2.38
N GLY A 111 -15.02 -1.43 -2.48
CA GLY A 111 -16.03 -0.70 -3.24
C GLY A 111 -15.91 -0.91 -4.75
N ILE A 112 -14.72 -0.82 -5.32
CA ILE A 112 -14.45 -1.06 -6.74
C ILE A 112 -14.96 -2.45 -7.14
N LEU A 113 -14.48 -3.49 -6.46
CA LEU A 113 -14.74 -4.86 -6.85
C LEU A 113 -16.20 -5.26 -6.64
N SER A 114 -16.81 -4.85 -5.52
CA SER A 114 -18.23 -5.12 -5.26
C SER A 114 -19.19 -4.34 -6.15
N SER A 115 -18.75 -3.25 -6.78
CA SER A 115 -19.56 -2.48 -7.73
C SER A 115 -19.38 -2.96 -9.17
N LEU A 116 -18.15 -3.30 -9.59
CA LEU A 116 -17.86 -3.71 -10.97
C LEU A 116 -18.19 -5.16 -11.28
N ALA A 117 -18.11 -6.03 -10.28
CA ALA A 117 -18.29 -7.46 -10.45
C ALA A 117 -19.57 -7.96 -9.77
N GLY A 118 -20.18 -8.98 -10.34
CA GLY A 118 -21.35 -9.68 -9.84
C GLY A 118 -21.28 -11.16 -10.24
N ARG A 119 -22.38 -11.89 -10.10
CA ARG A 119 -22.46 -13.32 -10.45
C ARG A 119 -22.16 -13.62 -11.93
N ASP A 120 -22.28 -12.61 -12.79
CA ASP A 120 -21.99 -12.63 -14.22
C ASP A 120 -20.50 -12.37 -14.55
N ALA A 121 -19.69 -12.15 -13.53
CA ALA A 121 -18.29 -11.80 -13.68
C ALA A 121 -17.33 -12.87 -13.12
N VAL A 122 -16.07 -12.82 -13.58
CA VAL A 122 -14.95 -13.57 -13.04
C VAL A 122 -13.83 -12.60 -12.68
N ILE A 123 -13.33 -12.68 -11.45
CA ILE A 123 -12.20 -11.91 -10.98
C ILE A 123 -10.96 -12.80 -10.96
N PHE A 124 -9.93 -12.41 -11.71
CA PHE A 124 -8.60 -13.01 -11.70
C PHE A 124 -7.72 -12.19 -10.76
N SER A 125 -7.41 -12.75 -9.60
CA SER A 125 -6.65 -12.08 -8.54
C SER A 125 -5.29 -12.72 -8.35
N ASP A 126 -4.23 -11.92 -8.30
CA ASP A 126 -2.92 -12.41 -7.86
C ASP A 126 -3.02 -13.00 -6.46
N LYS A 127 -2.29 -14.09 -6.21
CA LYS A 127 -2.33 -14.83 -4.93
C LYS A 127 -1.86 -13.96 -3.75
N TRP A 128 -1.00 -12.97 -3.99
CA TRP A 128 -0.41 -12.11 -2.98
C TRP A 128 -1.05 -10.73 -2.87
N ASN A 129 -2.14 -10.50 -3.59
CA ASN A 129 -2.91 -9.27 -3.49
C ASN A 129 -3.31 -8.96 -2.04
N HIS A 130 -3.40 -7.67 -1.75
CA HIS A 130 -3.80 -7.15 -0.45
C HIS A 130 -5.17 -7.70 0.00
N ALA A 131 -5.34 -7.89 1.30
CA ALA A 131 -6.56 -8.45 1.91
C ALA A 131 -7.84 -7.72 1.46
N SER A 132 -7.81 -6.41 1.27
CA SER A 132 -8.96 -5.63 0.80
C SER A 132 -9.43 -6.02 -0.61
N ILE A 133 -8.51 -6.46 -1.49
CA ILE A 133 -8.84 -6.99 -2.81
C ILE A 133 -9.53 -8.34 -2.66
N VAL A 134 -9.02 -9.20 -1.78
CA VAL A 134 -9.63 -10.51 -1.49
C VAL A 134 -11.04 -10.33 -0.94
N ASP A 135 -11.22 -9.46 0.05
CA ASP A 135 -12.53 -9.21 0.66
C ASP A 135 -13.51 -8.54 -0.31
N GLY A 136 -13.03 -7.60 -1.13
CA GLY A 136 -13.83 -6.99 -2.20
C GLY A 136 -14.28 -8.02 -3.24
N ALA A 137 -13.41 -8.95 -3.62
CA ALA A 137 -13.73 -10.03 -4.53
C ALA A 137 -14.78 -10.98 -3.96
N ILE A 138 -14.68 -11.34 -2.67
CA ILE A 138 -15.69 -12.16 -1.98
C ILE A 138 -17.05 -11.43 -1.93
N LEU A 139 -17.06 -10.17 -1.54
CA LEU A 139 -18.28 -9.36 -1.43
C LEU A 139 -18.96 -9.11 -2.77
N SER A 140 -18.23 -9.12 -3.88
CA SER A 140 -18.77 -8.97 -5.22
C SER A 140 -19.69 -10.11 -5.65
N ARG A 141 -19.57 -11.29 -5.02
CA ARG A 141 -20.24 -12.55 -5.40
C ARG A 141 -19.86 -13.08 -6.78
N ALA A 142 -18.82 -12.54 -7.40
CA ALA A 142 -18.25 -13.06 -8.64
C ALA A 142 -17.52 -14.39 -8.40
N GLU A 143 -17.30 -15.15 -9.46
CA GLU A 143 -16.36 -16.25 -9.44
C GLU A 143 -14.94 -15.69 -9.28
N VAL A 144 -14.17 -16.19 -8.29
CA VAL A 144 -12.80 -15.73 -8.02
C VAL A 144 -11.81 -16.80 -8.43
N LYS A 145 -10.93 -16.49 -9.37
CA LYS A 145 -9.81 -17.33 -9.81
C LYS A 145 -8.50 -16.71 -9.36
N ARG A 146 -7.86 -17.32 -8.36
CA ARG A 146 -6.54 -16.87 -7.90
C ARG A 146 -5.45 -17.49 -8.75
N TYR A 147 -4.64 -16.69 -9.42
CA TYR A 147 -3.45 -17.15 -10.13
C TYR A 147 -2.21 -17.10 -9.23
N ARG A 148 -1.22 -17.93 -9.56
CA ARG A 148 0.06 -17.93 -8.85
C ARG A 148 0.71 -16.57 -9.01
N HIS A 149 1.37 -16.09 -7.95
CA HIS A 149 1.97 -14.78 -7.91
C HIS A 149 2.87 -14.50 -9.12
N ALA A 150 2.60 -13.39 -9.82
CA ALA A 150 3.27 -12.92 -11.04
C ALA A 150 3.34 -13.96 -12.18
N ASP A 151 2.60 -15.07 -12.12
CA ASP A 151 2.61 -16.15 -13.11
C ASP A 151 1.61 -15.87 -14.22
N LEU A 152 2.10 -15.30 -15.31
CA LEU A 152 1.32 -14.92 -16.49
C LEU A 152 0.78 -16.13 -17.26
N ASP A 153 1.53 -17.24 -17.33
CA ASP A 153 1.09 -18.47 -18.00
C ASP A 153 -0.11 -19.07 -17.27
N HIS A 154 -0.07 -19.07 -15.93
CA HIS A 154 -1.20 -19.52 -15.13
C HIS A 154 -2.40 -18.60 -15.30
N LEU A 155 -2.20 -17.28 -15.30
CA LEU A 155 -3.28 -16.31 -15.55
C LEU A 155 -3.90 -16.54 -16.93
N GLU A 156 -3.08 -16.66 -17.97
CA GLU A 156 -3.56 -16.88 -19.34
C GLU A 156 -4.34 -18.18 -19.47
N MET A 157 -3.86 -19.27 -18.84
CA MET A 157 -4.57 -20.55 -18.81
C MET A 157 -5.97 -20.41 -18.18
N LEU A 158 -6.09 -19.62 -17.10
CA LEU A 158 -7.38 -19.37 -16.44
C LEU A 158 -8.30 -18.51 -17.31
N LEU A 159 -7.77 -17.49 -17.99
CA LEU A 159 -8.50 -16.65 -18.93
C LEU A 159 -9.05 -17.47 -20.11
N LYS A 160 -8.23 -18.33 -20.72
CA LYS A 160 -8.62 -19.23 -21.83
C LYS A 160 -9.76 -20.16 -21.48
N LYS A 161 -9.80 -20.66 -20.23
CA LYS A 161 -10.83 -21.57 -19.73
C LYS A 161 -12.12 -20.87 -19.31
N THR A 162 -12.15 -19.55 -19.31
CA THR A 162 -13.31 -18.78 -18.87
C THR A 162 -14.23 -18.46 -20.06
N ASP A 163 -15.53 -18.64 -19.86
CA ASP A 163 -16.56 -18.33 -20.86
C ASP A 163 -16.37 -16.89 -21.38
N LYS A 164 -16.36 -16.76 -22.71
CA LYS A 164 -16.17 -15.49 -23.39
C LYS A 164 -17.26 -14.44 -23.09
N HIS A 165 -18.46 -14.88 -22.68
CA HIS A 165 -19.58 -14.01 -22.36
C HIS A 165 -19.54 -13.47 -20.93
N LYS A 166 -18.72 -14.05 -20.04
CA LYS A 166 -18.54 -13.52 -18.69
C LYS A 166 -17.67 -12.25 -18.71
N ARG A 167 -18.04 -11.27 -17.92
CA ARG A 167 -17.19 -10.11 -17.63
C ARG A 167 -15.94 -10.58 -16.88
N LYS A 168 -14.78 -10.13 -17.32
CA LYS A 168 -13.49 -10.52 -16.75
C LYS A 168 -12.81 -9.31 -16.12
N LEU A 169 -12.35 -9.45 -14.88
CA LEU A 169 -11.54 -8.46 -14.20
C LEU A 169 -10.20 -9.09 -13.80
N ILE A 170 -9.09 -8.47 -14.19
CA ILE A 170 -7.75 -8.78 -13.68
C ILE A 170 -7.42 -7.75 -12.62
N VAL A 171 -7.04 -8.19 -11.42
CA VAL A 171 -6.78 -7.29 -10.29
C VAL A 171 -5.42 -7.62 -9.68
N THR A 172 -4.58 -6.60 -9.47
CA THR A 172 -3.25 -6.76 -8.87
C THR A 172 -2.81 -5.52 -8.09
N ASP A 173 -2.04 -5.74 -7.01
CA ASP A 173 -1.14 -4.71 -6.49
C ASP A 173 -0.07 -4.41 -7.54
N THR A 174 0.38 -3.18 -7.68
CA THR A 174 1.51 -2.84 -8.57
C THR A 174 2.85 -3.06 -7.89
N ILE A 175 2.90 -2.86 -6.57
CA ILE A 175 4.03 -3.21 -5.70
C ILE A 175 3.47 -4.00 -4.54
N PHE A 176 3.96 -5.22 -4.34
CA PHE A 176 3.48 -6.09 -3.28
C PHE A 176 4.06 -5.69 -1.92
N SER A 177 3.18 -5.47 -0.97
CA SER A 177 3.49 -4.78 0.29
C SER A 177 4.47 -5.51 1.19
N MET A 178 4.57 -6.85 1.08
CA MET A 178 5.40 -7.68 1.95
C MET A 178 6.71 -8.12 1.30
N ASP A 179 6.80 -8.03 -0.02
CA ASP A 179 7.90 -8.54 -0.81
C ASP A 179 8.67 -7.43 -1.53
N GLY A 180 8.01 -6.32 -1.85
CA GLY A 180 8.62 -5.18 -2.53
C GLY A 180 8.97 -5.43 -4.00
N ASP A 181 8.41 -6.48 -4.58
CA ASP A 181 8.48 -6.78 -6.00
C ASP A 181 7.36 -6.06 -6.78
N VAL A 182 7.44 -6.07 -8.09
CA VAL A 182 6.58 -5.32 -9.01
C VAL A 182 5.80 -6.27 -9.90
N ALA A 183 4.50 -6.02 -10.05
CA ALA A 183 3.65 -6.76 -10.98
C ALA A 183 4.11 -6.53 -12.45
N PRO A 184 4.03 -7.56 -13.31
CA PRO A 184 4.39 -7.46 -14.74
C PRO A 184 3.31 -6.72 -15.53
N LEU A 185 3.20 -5.39 -15.33
CA LEU A 185 2.07 -4.58 -15.80
C LEU A 185 1.92 -4.55 -17.33
N ARG A 186 3.03 -4.58 -18.08
CA ARG A 186 3.00 -4.55 -19.56
C ARG A 186 2.34 -5.81 -20.12
N GLU A 187 2.70 -6.94 -19.57
CA GLU A 187 2.18 -8.24 -19.95
C GLU A 187 0.73 -8.40 -19.48
N LEU A 188 0.38 -7.89 -18.31
CA LEU A 188 -1.00 -7.86 -17.82
C LEU A 188 -1.91 -7.02 -18.73
N VAL A 189 -1.44 -5.89 -19.25
CA VAL A 189 -2.13 -5.10 -20.26
C VAL A 189 -2.34 -5.91 -21.53
N SER A 190 -1.32 -6.60 -22.03
CA SER A 190 -1.44 -7.45 -23.22
C SER A 190 -2.49 -8.56 -23.04
N LEU A 191 -2.49 -9.22 -21.89
CA LEU A 191 -3.49 -10.24 -21.57
C LEU A 191 -4.90 -9.63 -21.44
N LYS A 192 -5.02 -8.48 -20.76
CA LYS A 192 -6.29 -7.76 -20.63
C LYS A 192 -6.89 -7.43 -22.01
N GLU A 193 -6.09 -6.92 -22.93
CA GLU A 193 -6.54 -6.58 -24.29
C GLU A 193 -6.91 -7.85 -25.08
N THR A 194 -6.09 -8.89 -25.03
CA THR A 194 -6.33 -10.15 -25.73
C THR A 194 -7.63 -10.84 -25.31
N TYR A 195 -7.95 -10.80 -24.01
CA TYR A 195 -9.11 -11.52 -23.47
C TYR A 195 -10.31 -10.64 -23.15
N GLY A 196 -10.27 -9.35 -23.50
CA GLY A 196 -11.34 -8.38 -23.25
C GLY A 196 -11.65 -8.23 -21.77
N ALA A 197 -10.61 -8.17 -20.92
CA ALA A 197 -10.77 -8.00 -19.48
C ALA A 197 -10.64 -6.53 -19.07
N ILE A 198 -11.15 -6.18 -17.90
CA ILE A 198 -10.93 -4.91 -17.22
C ILE A 198 -9.70 -5.09 -16.32
N LEU A 199 -8.72 -4.20 -16.40
CA LEU A 199 -7.54 -4.21 -15.54
C LEU A 199 -7.69 -3.18 -14.41
N VAL A 200 -7.67 -3.67 -13.17
CA VAL A 200 -7.71 -2.89 -11.94
C VAL A 200 -6.36 -2.98 -11.26
N VAL A 201 -5.72 -1.86 -10.97
CA VAL A 201 -4.43 -1.83 -10.27
C VAL A 201 -4.52 -1.08 -8.95
N ASP A 202 -3.88 -1.64 -7.92
CA ASP A 202 -3.65 -1.00 -6.63
C ASP A 202 -2.23 -0.41 -6.61
N GLU A 203 -2.15 0.92 -6.60
CA GLU A 203 -0.91 1.68 -6.54
C GLU A 203 -0.60 2.25 -5.14
N ALA A 204 -1.15 1.65 -4.08
CA ALA A 204 -0.99 2.15 -2.72
C ALA A 204 0.48 2.29 -2.29
N HIS A 205 1.37 1.45 -2.80
CA HIS A 205 2.82 1.52 -2.53
C HIS A 205 3.62 2.23 -3.62
N ALA A 206 3.00 2.59 -4.75
CA ALA A 206 3.66 3.22 -5.88
C ALA A 206 3.37 4.72 -6.00
N SER A 207 2.13 5.15 -5.68
CA SER A 207 1.71 6.56 -5.74
C SER A 207 2.60 7.45 -4.87
N GLY A 208 3.10 8.52 -5.45
CA GLY A 208 4.07 9.43 -4.85
C GLY A 208 5.52 9.04 -5.07
N VAL A 209 5.84 7.75 -5.32
CA VAL A 209 7.21 7.22 -5.35
C VAL A 209 7.72 6.93 -6.76
N TYR A 210 6.88 6.42 -7.64
CA TYR A 210 7.23 6.03 -9.01
C TYR A 210 6.52 6.91 -10.04
N GLY A 211 7.05 6.94 -11.26
CA GLY A 211 6.65 7.88 -12.31
C GLY A 211 7.42 9.19 -12.24
N LYS A 212 7.49 9.89 -13.36
CA LYS A 212 8.27 11.14 -13.53
C LYS A 212 7.94 12.18 -12.45
N ASN A 213 6.64 12.37 -12.16
CA ASN A 213 6.15 13.30 -11.13
C ASN A 213 5.51 12.54 -9.94
N GLY A 214 5.82 11.26 -9.76
CA GLY A 214 5.26 10.43 -8.69
C GLY A 214 3.89 9.85 -9.00
N GLU A 215 3.50 9.75 -10.26
CA GLU A 215 2.15 9.32 -10.66
C GLU A 215 1.86 7.85 -10.30
N GLY A 216 2.85 6.99 -10.23
CA GLY A 216 2.73 5.58 -9.86
C GLY A 216 3.44 4.64 -10.81
N MET A 217 3.34 3.33 -10.55
CA MET A 217 4.06 2.29 -11.29
C MET A 217 3.51 2.10 -12.71
N ALA A 218 2.21 2.27 -12.93
CA ALA A 218 1.64 2.20 -14.26
C ALA A 218 2.20 3.29 -15.20
N HIS A 219 2.50 4.48 -14.66
CA HIS A 219 3.18 5.55 -15.38
C HIS A 219 4.66 5.24 -15.59
N GLU A 220 5.35 4.74 -14.58
CA GLU A 220 6.75 4.29 -14.67
C GLU A 220 6.91 3.25 -15.78
N CYS A 221 6.01 2.28 -15.86
CA CYS A 221 5.97 1.25 -16.89
C CYS A 221 5.43 1.74 -18.24
N GLN A 222 4.95 3.00 -18.35
CA GLN A 222 4.36 3.59 -19.56
C GLN A 222 3.09 2.86 -20.05
N VAL A 223 2.29 2.32 -19.15
CA VAL A 223 1.03 1.60 -19.45
C VAL A 223 -0.20 2.22 -18.80
N ALA A 224 -0.07 3.37 -18.16
CA ALA A 224 -1.16 3.99 -17.39
C ALA A 224 -2.46 4.18 -18.20
N GLN A 225 -2.35 4.53 -19.49
CA GLN A 225 -3.50 4.74 -20.38
C GLN A 225 -4.24 3.45 -20.75
N HIS A 226 -3.60 2.29 -20.56
CA HIS A 226 -4.16 0.97 -20.84
C HIS A 226 -4.77 0.29 -19.61
N VAL A 227 -4.57 0.87 -18.44
CA VAL A 227 -5.22 0.42 -17.18
C VAL A 227 -6.59 1.09 -17.07
N ASP A 228 -7.62 0.30 -16.77
CA ASP A 228 -8.99 0.81 -16.77
C ASP A 228 -9.35 1.50 -15.43
N VAL A 229 -8.82 0.97 -14.33
CA VAL A 229 -9.12 1.44 -12.97
C VAL A 229 -7.84 1.54 -12.17
N HIS A 230 -7.54 2.73 -11.71
CA HIS A 230 -6.43 3.00 -10.80
C HIS A 230 -6.97 3.27 -9.40
N MET A 231 -6.47 2.54 -8.43
CA MET A 231 -6.64 2.84 -7.01
C MET A 231 -5.30 3.23 -6.41
N GLY A 232 -5.28 4.20 -5.54
CA GLY A 232 -4.11 4.54 -4.73
C GLY A 232 -4.53 5.16 -3.40
N THR A 233 -3.55 5.38 -2.52
CA THR A 233 -3.81 5.93 -1.18
C THR A 233 -2.99 7.18 -0.90
N PHE A 234 -3.56 8.08 -0.10
CA PHE A 234 -2.86 9.23 0.45
C PHE A 234 -2.17 8.93 1.79
N SER A 235 -2.41 7.74 2.37
CA SER A 235 -1.98 7.41 3.74
C SER A 235 -0.58 6.81 3.86
N LYS A 236 0.18 6.78 2.77
CA LYS A 236 1.57 6.27 2.74
C LYS A 236 2.53 7.37 2.30
N ALA A 237 3.02 7.34 1.07
CA ALA A 237 3.98 8.32 0.56
C ALA A 237 3.48 9.78 0.65
N LEU A 238 2.17 10.00 0.49
CA LEU A 238 1.58 11.33 0.57
C LEU A 238 1.36 11.83 2.00
N GLY A 239 1.63 11.04 3.03
CA GLY A 239 1.64 11.48 4.44
C GLY A 239 0.30 11.94 5.02
N ALA A 240 -0.83 11.74 4.30
CA ALA A 240 -2.17 12.14 4.72
C ALA A 240 -3.03 10.92 5.11
N TYR A 241 -4.33 10.99 4.93
CA TYR A 241 -5.26 9.86 5.11
C TYR A 241 -6.24 9.81 3.93
N GLY A 242 -6.81 8.63 3.66
CA GLY A 242 -7.74 8.44 2.57
C GLY A 242 -7.13 7.74 1.36
N ALA A 243 -7.96 7.60 0.33
CA ALA A 243 -7.60 6.96 -0.93
C ALA A 243 -8.34 7.59 -2.10
N TYR A 244 -7.99 7.19 -3.30
CA TYR A 244 -8.68 7.62 -4.51
C TYR A 244 -8.90 6.44 -5.45
N VAL A 245 -9.91 6.61 -6.29
CA VAL A 245 -10.14 5.79 -7.48
C VAL A 245 -10.13 6.73 -8.68
N ALA A 246 -9.42 6.38 -9.74
CA ALA A 246 -9.32 7.20 -10.94
C ALA A 246 -9.48 6.34 -12.21
N GLY A 247 -9.98 6.96 -13.26
CA GLY A 247 -10.23 6.32 -14.55
C GLY A 247 -11.16 7.14 -15.44
N LYS A 248 -11.93 6.46 -16.29
CA LYS A 248 -12.91 7.11 -17.18
C LYS A 248 -14.04 7.77 -16.40
N ARG A 249 -14.56 8.89 -16.90
CA ARG A 249 -15.66 9.63 -16.26
C ARG A 249 -16.88 8.73 -15.99
N VAL A 250 -17.33 7.96 -16.98
CA VAL A 250 -18.48 7.06 -16.83
C VAL A 250 -18.29 6.04 -15.70
N PHE A 251 -17.07 5.59 -15.49
CA PHE A 251 -16.76 4.66 -14.41
C PHE A 251 -16.87 5.34 -13.02
N ILE A 252 -16.33 6.54 -12.88
CA ILE A 252 -16.43 7.29 -11.63
C ILE A 252 -17.88 7.65 -11.32
N ASP A 253 -18.66 8.09 -12.31
CA ASP A 253 -20.08 8.36 -12.15
C ASP A 253 -20.86 7.09 -11.74
N TYR A 254 -20.51 5.93 -12.29
CA TYR A 254 -21.08 4.65 -11.88
C TYR A 254 -20.75 4.34 -10.41
N LEU A 255 -19.51 4.51 -9.96
CA LEU A 255 -19.12 4.28 -8.57
C LEU A 255 -19.88 5.21 -7.59
N ILE A 256 -20.04 6.48 -7.93
CA ILE A 256 -20.80 7.44 -7.11
C ILE A 256 -22.21 6.92 -6.82
N ASN A 257 -22.81 6.20 -7.77
CA ASN A 257 -24.18 5.71 -7.69
C ASN A 257 -24.32 4.26 -7.17
N THR A 258 -23.23 3.49 -7.12
CA THR A 258 -23.30 2.05 -6.79
C THR A 258 -22.36 1.60 -5.68
N MET A 259 -21.31 2.36 -5.41
CA MET A 259 -20.27 2.00 -4.43
C MET A 259 -20.79 2.15 -3.00
N ARG A 260 -21.29 1.07 -2.43
CA ARG A 260 -21.86 1.06 -1.06
C ARG A 260 -20.94 1.66 0.01
N PRO A 261 -19.64 1.33 0.07
CA PRO A 261 -18.73 1.95 1.04
C PRO A 261 -18.52 3.47 0.85
N PHE A 262 -18.90 4.03 -0.29
CA PHE A 262 -18.92 5.47 -0.53
C PHE A 262 -20.27 6.08 -0.14
N ILE A 263 -21.37 5.44 -0.53
CA ILE A 263 -22.75 5.95 -0.31
C ILE A 263 -23.08 6.02 1.18
N PHE A 264 -22.71 4.97 1.94
CA PHE A 264 -23.13 4.76 3.33
C PHE A 264 -22.07 5.08 4.38
N THR A 265 -21.08 5.91 4.04
CA THR A 265 -20.07 6.36 4.99
C THR A 265 -20.06 7.88 5.14
N THR A 266 -19.64 8.36 6.30
CA THR A 266 -19.36 9.78 6.53
C THR A 266 -18.16 10.22 5.70
N ALA A 267 -18.22 11.41 5.14
CA ALA A 267 -17.14 12.02 4.36
C ALA A 267 -15.87 12.26 5.21
N LEU A 268 -14.74 12.42 4.56
CA LEU A 268 -13.48 12.78 5.22
C LEU A 268 -13.57 14.16 5.88
N PRO A 269 -12.90 14.36 7.01
CA PRO A 269 -12.77 15.66 7.63
C PRO A 269 -12.08 16.67 6.70
N PRO A 270 -12.45 17.97 6.77
CA PRO A 270 -11.80 19.01 5.97
C PRO A 270 -10.29 19.10 6.17
N SER A 271 -9.78 18.86 7.38
CA SER A 271 -8.36 18.79 7.70
C SER A 271 -7.59 17.80 6.81
N VAL A 272 -8.17 16.63 6.59
CA VAL A 272 -7.58 15.60 5.73
C VAL A 272 -7.54 16.03 4.28
N LEU A 273 -8.61 16.65 3.78
CA LEU A 273 -8.67 17.16 2.40
C LEU A 273 -7.67 18.26 2.14
N GLY A 274 -7.46 19.16 3.11
CA GLY A 274 -6.42 20.19 3.04
C GLY A 274 -5.02 19.59 2.94
N ALA A 275 -4.72 18.59 3.77
CA ALA A 275 -3.46 17.86 3.71
C ALA A 275 -3.27 17.11 2.38
N ILE A 276 -4.30 16.45 1.86
CA ILE A 276 -4.26 15.74 0.56
C ILE A 276 -3.92 16.74 -0.56
N TYR A 277 -4.61 17.89 -0.61
CA TYR A 277 -4.39 18.90 -1.65
C TYR A 277 -2.94 19.39 -1.64
N ALA A 278 -2.41 19.73 -0.47
CA ALA A 278 -1.02 20.15 -0.31
C ALA A 278 -0.03 19.02 -0.67
N ALA A 279 -0.31 17.77 -0.28
CA ALA A 279 0.54 16.63 -0.59
C ALA A 279 0.70 16.38 -2.09
N ILE A 280 -0.38 16.51 -2.86
CA ILE A 280 -0.35 16.38 -4.32
C ILE A 280 0.59 17.43 -4.94
N ASP A 281 0.54 18.66 -4.49
CA ASP A 281 1.42 19.75 -4.97
C ASP A 281 2.89 19.48 -4.63
N VAL A 282 3.17 19.10 -3.38
CA VAL A 282 4.53 18.78 -2.92
C VAL A 282 5.15 17.63 -3.69
N VAL A 283 4.40 16.53 -3.87
CA VAL A 283 4.89 15.34 -4.61
C VAL A 283 5.27 15.68 -6.04
N GLN A 284 4.48 16.50 -6.73
CA GLN A 284 4.79 16.89 -8.11
C GLN A 284 6.07 17.75 -8.21
N LYS A 285 6.27 18.67 -7.26
CA LYS A 285 7.39 19.63 -7.27
C LYS A 285 8.72 19.07 -6.77
N GLU A 286 8.69 18.06 -5.88
CA GLU A 286 9.90 17.58 -5.19
C GLU A 286 10.35 16.21 -5.67
N SER A 287 10.79 16.11 -6.92
CA SER A 287 11.37 14.87 -7.49
C SER A 287 12.62 14.39 -6.74
N THR A 288 13.37 15.30 -6.12
CA THR A 288 14.58 14.98 -5.35
C THR A 288 14.32 14.02 -4.21
N ARG A 289 13.17 14.10 -3.51
CA ARG A 289 12.78 13.12 -2.47
C ARG A 289 12.65 11.72 -3.05
N ARG A 290 12.03 11.57 -4.23
CA ARG A 290 11.87 10.27 -4.90
C ARG A 290 13.21 9.69 -5.33
N CYS A 291 14.05 10.50 -5.97
CA CYS A 291 15.39 10.07 -6.38
C CYS A 291 16.23 9.64 -5.19
N HIS A 292 16.19 10.39 -4.09
CA HIS A 292 16.89 10.04 -2.87
C HIS A 292 16.39 8.73 -2.26
N LEU A 293 15.07 8.54 -2.14
CA LEU A 293 14.47 7.30 -1.65
C LEU A 293 14.89 6.09 -2.50
N GLN A 294 14.85 6.22 -3.82
CA GLN A 294 15.25 5.15 -4.74
C GLN A 294 16.73 4.80 -4.59
N ALA A 295 17.61 5.82 -4.49
CA ALA A 295 19.05 5.61 -4.28
C ALA A 295 19.33 4.93 -2.94
N LEU A 296 18.70 5.38 -1.84
CA LEU A 296 18.84 4.75 -0.52
C LEU A 296 18.35 3.30 -0.54
N SER A 297 17.22 3.04 -1.20
CA SER A 297 16.63 1.71 -1.27
C SER A 297 17.51 0.73 -2.04
N ALA A 298 18.06 1.16 -3.17
CA ALA A 298 19.02 0.37 -3.94
C ALA A 298 20.30 0.08 -3.14
N HIS A 299 20.83 1.10 -2.46
CA HIS A 299 22.01 0.95 -1.58
C HIS A 299 21.73 -0.04 -0.45
N PHE A 300 20.63 0.12 0.29
CA PHE A 300 20.24 -0.74 1.40
C PHE A 300 20.12 -2.20 0.97
N ARG A 301 19.39 -2.46 -0.10
CA ARG A 301 19.19 -3.81 -0.65
C ARG A 301 20.51 -4.45 -1.08
N THR A 302 21.33 -3.72 -1.84
CA THR A 302 22.62 -4.23 -2.32
C THR A 302 23.53 -4.62 -1.16
N ARG A 303 23.62 -3.79 -0.11
CA ARG A 303 24.42 -4.06 1.07
C ARG A 303 23.93 -5.30 1.84
N LEU A 304 22.62 -5.48 1.98
CA LEU A 304 22.06 -6.68 2.60
C LEU A 304 22.36 -7.94 1.80
N GLN A 305 22.23 -7.90 0.48
CA GLN A 305 22.52 -9.02 -0.41
C GLN A 305 24.02 -9.39 -0.37
N GLN A 306 24.90 -8.40 -0.38
CA GLN A 306 26.35 -8.60 -0.24
C GLN A 306 26.73 -9.20 1.11
N ALA A 307 25.99 -8.89 2.17
CA ALA A 307 26.17 -9.50 3.49
C ALA A 307 25.65 -10.95 3.58
N GLY A 308 24.90 -11.43 2.57
CA GLY A 308 24.36 -12.79 2.51
C GLY A 308 22.89 -12.91 2.93
N PHE A 309 22.16 -11.82 3.15
CA PHE A 309 20.75 -11.88 3.46
C PHE A 309 19.89 -12.19 2.22
N HIS A 310 18.84 -12.98 2.41
CA HIS A 310 17.82 -13.25 1.40
C HIS A 310 16.78 -12.13 1.40
N THR A 311 16.79 -11.28 0.37
CA THR A 311 15.87 -10.12 0.23
C THR A 311 14.67 -10.39 -0.69
N GLY A 312 14.38 -11.64 -1.03
CA GLY A 312 13.36 -11.98 -2.03
C GLY A 312 13.66 -11.34 -3.39
N GLU A 313 12.58 -11.08 -4.14
CA GLU A 313 12.62 -10.43 -5.46
C GLU A 313 12.40 -8.90 -5.37
N SER A 314 12.67 -8.31 -4.21
CA SER A 314 12.47 -6.87 -4.00
C SER A 314 13.32 -6.03 -4.96
N THR A 315 12.67 -5.09 -5.60
CA THR A 315 13.29 -4.07 -6.47
C THR A 315 12.94 -2.64 -6.04
N THR A 316 12.15 -2.48 -4.98
CA THR A 316 11.56 -1.21 -4.57
C THR A 316 12.13 -0.69 -3.23
N HIS A 317 11.46 0.30 -2.64
CA HIS A 317 11.75 0.87 -1.33
C HIS A 317 11.25 0.02 -0.15
N ILE A 318 10.65 -1.12 -0.44
CA ILE A 318 10.27 -2.15 0.53
C ILE A 318 11.26 -3.30 0.36
N VAL A 319 12.06 -3.56 1.39
CA VAL A 319 13.11 -4.59 1.34
C VAL A 319 12.89 -5.59 2.46
N PRO A 320 12.47 -6.82 2.18
CA PRO A 320 12.35 -7.86 3.19
C PRO A 320 13.72 -8.50 3.48
N ILE A 321 13.88 -9.05 4.68
CA ILE A 321 14.83 -10.10 5.00
C ILE A 321 14.03 -11.34 5.33
N ILE A 322 14.10 -12.37 4.49
CA ILE A 322 13.38 -13.63 4.70
C ILE A 322 14.10 -14.42 5.79
N VAL A 323 13.38 -14.71 6.88
CA VAL A 323 13.94 -15.43 8.05
C VAL A 323 13.43 -16.87 8.12
N GLY A 324 12.19 -17.11 7.69
CA GLY A 324 11.54 -18.41 7.66
C GLY A 324 10.57 -18.61 8.83
N GLU A 325 11.04 -18.89 10.02
CA GLU A 325 10.21 -19.22 11.18
C GLU A 325 9.77 -17.99 12.00
N ASN A 326 8.59 -18.07 12.61
CA ASN A 326 7.97 -16.98 13.34
C ASN A 326 8.81 -16.51 14.54
N GLU A 327 9.23 -17.48 15.36
CA GLU A 327 10.02 -17.23 16.56
C GLU A 327 11.36 -16.57 16.22
N ARG A 328 12.01 -17.07 15.16
CA ARG A 328 13.28 -16.52 14.69
C ARG A 328 13.13 -15.09 14.16
N ALA A 329 12.05 -14.81 13.42
CA ALA A 329 11.75 -13.44 12.97
C ALA A 329 11.44 -12.49 14.13
N LEU A 330 10.70 -12.94 15.14
CA LEU A 330 10.45 -12.16 16.36
C LEU A 330 11.75 -11.88 17.13
N ALA A 331 12.58 -12.90 17.31
CA ALA A 331 13.87 -12.75 17.98
C ALA A 331 14.78 -11.76 17.24
N PHE A 332 14.82 -11.82 15.91
CA PHE A 332 15.58 -10.87 15.09
C PHE A 332 15.05 -9.44 15.26
N SER A 333 13.73 -9.22 15.17
CA SER A 333 13.12 -7.92 15.42
C SER A 333 13.42 -7.38 16.83
N ALA A 334 13.38 -8.23 17.86
CA ALA A 334 13.70 -7.85 19.24
C ALA A 334 15.16 -7.43 19.39
N ARG A 335 16.11 -8.22 18.84
CA ARG A 335 17.54 -7.89 18.85
C ARG A 335 17.86 -6.59 18.11
N LEU A 336 17.17 -6.31 16.98
CA LEU A 336 17.29 -5.03 16.27
C LEU A 336 16.82 -3.88 17.15
N ARG A 337 15.72 -4.07 17.90
CA ARG A 337 15.20 -3.05 18.82
C ARG A 337 16.21 -2.74 19.94
N GLU A 338 16.89 -3.74 20.50
CA GLU A 338 17.98 -3.56 21.47
C GLU A 338 19.16 -2.74 20.92
N ARG A 339 19.36 -2.76 19.58
CA ARG A 339 20.36 -1.95 18.87
C ARG A 339 19.81 -0.60 18.37
N GLY A 340 18.62 -0.18 18.83
CA GLY A 340 18.03 1.10 18.47
C GLY A 340 17.30 1.13 17.12
N ILE A 341 16.96 -0.03 16.54
CA ILE A 341 16.30 -0.15 15.23
C ILE A 341 14.95 -0.82 15.38
N VAL A 342 13.88 -0.20 14.84
CA VAL A 342 12.56 -0.82 14.75
C VAL A 342 12.30 -1.31 13.33
N ALA A 343 12.19 -2.62 13.20
CA ALA A 343 11.76 -3.31 11.98
C ALA A 343 10.85 -4.48 12.38
N VAL A 344 9.60 -4.45 11.89
CA VAL A 344 8.55 -5.36 12.35
C VAL A 344 8.66 -6.72 11.68
N ALA A 345 8.52 -7.78 12.48
CA ALA A 345 8.40 -9.15 11.98
C ALA A 345 7.02 -9.40 11.36
N ILE A 346 6.99 -9.72 10.08
CA ILE A 346 5.80 -10.12 9.33
C ILE A 346 5.69 -11.64 9.37
N ARG A 347 4.51 -12.13 9.77
CA ARG A 347 4.26 -13.55 10.03
C ARG A 347 2.90 -13.97 9.44
N PRO A 348 2.62 -15.26 9.32
CA PRO A 348 1.28 -15.76 8.98
C PRO A 348 0.17 -15.12 9.86
N PRO A 349 -1.04 -14.88 9.30
CA PRO A 349 -1.47 -15.21 7.94
C PRO A 349 -1.11 -14.14 6.89
N THR A 350 -0.36 -13.09 7.25
CA THR A 350 0.02 -12.01 6.31
C THR A 350 0.94 -12.50 5.21
N VAL A 351 1.81 -13.47 5.53
CA VAL A 351 2.69 -14.17 4.59
C VAL A 351 2.50 -15.69 4.78
N PRO A 352 2.89 -16.53 3.80
CA PRO A 352 2.78 -17.99 3.93
C PRO A 352 3.58 -18.54 5.13
N GLU A 353 3.16 -19.71 5.63
CA GLU A 353 3.91 -20.45 6.66
C GLU A 353 5.34 -20.75 6.17
N GLY A 354 6.32 -20.66 7.07
CA GLY A 354 7.73 -20.87 6.75
C GLY A 354 8.40 -19.73 5.99
N THR A 355 7.71 -18.57 5.82
CA THR A 355 8.24 -17.41 5.10
C THR A 355 8.19 -16.12 5.93
N ALA A 356 8.20 -16.24 7.25
CA ALA A 356 8.27 -15.08 8.14
C ALA A 356 9.50 -14.22 7.81
N ARG A 357 9.37 -12.92 7.91
CA ARG A 357 10.38 -11.96 7.46
C ARG A 357 10.40 -10.71 8.31
N ILE A 358 11.51 -9.98 8.27
CA ILE A 358 11.53 -8.57 8.68
C ILE A 358 11.31 -7.73 7.45
N ARG A 359 10.33 -6.82 7.50
CA ARG A 359 10.04 -5.89 6.41
C ARG A 359 10.64 -4.53 6.70
N PHE A 360 11.63 -4.13 5.92
CA PHE A 360 12.20 -2.80 5.98
C PHE A 360 11.54 -1.89 4.96
N SER A 361 11.12 -0.71 5.41
CA SER A 361 10.61 0.37 4.56
C SER A 361 11.53 1.57 4.67
N LEU A 362 12.10 2.01 3.56
CA LEU A 362 12.95 3.20 3.52
C LEU A 362 12.08 4.45 3.44
N MET A 363 12.57 5.56 4.00
CA MET A 363 11.93 6.87 3.93
C MET A 363 12.93 7.90 3.37
N ALA A 364 12.42 8.84 2.58
CA ALA A 364 13.22 9.91 1.99
C ALA A 364 13.83 10.89 3.02
N THR A 365 13.39 10.81 4.27
CA THR A 365 13.94 11.57 5.39
C THR A 365 15.17 10.93 6.04
N MET A 366 15.51 9.70 5.67
CA MET A 366 16.70 9.01 6.14
C MET A 366 17.94 9.52 5.40
N THR A 367 19.04 9.71 6.11
CA THR A 367 20.31 10.00 5.45
C THR A 367 21.08 8.70 5.12
N LYS A 368 22.04 8.80 4.21
CA LYS A 368 22.88 7.64 3.84
C LYS A 368 23.67 7.14 5.05
N GLU A 369 24.21 8.03 5.87
CA GLU A 369 24.97 7.72 7.07
C GLU A 369 24.11 6.97 8.12
N GLN A 370 22.85 7.40 8.30
CA GLN A 370 21.90 6.70 9.19
C GLN A 370 21.59 5.28 8.67
N VAL A 371 21.41 5.15 7.35
CA VAL A 371 21.16 3.85 6.71
C VAL A 371 22.40 2.94 6.82
N ASP A 372 23.58 3.46 6.62
CA ASP A 372 24.85 2.72 6.78
C ASP A 372 25.04 2.24 8.23
N TRP A 373 24.80 3.13 9.20
CA TRP A 373 24.80 2.78 10.62
C TRP A 373 23.82 1.62 10.93
N ALA A 374 22.61 1.71 10.41
CA ALA A 374 21.62 0.65 10.61
C ALA A 374 22.04 -0.67 9.97
N LEU A 375 22.60 -0.63 8.75
CA LEU A 375 23.10 -1.80 8.03
C LEU A 375 24.19 -2.52 8.82
N ASP A 376 25.13 -1.79 9.43
CA ASP A 376 26.19 -2.39 10.23
C ASP A 376 25.62 -3.15 11.44
N HIS A 377 24.61 -2.58 12.11
CA HIS A 377 23.92 -3.23 13.22
C HIS A 377 23.07 -4.43 12.77
N ILE A 378 22.33 -4.30 11.64
CA ILE A 378 21.55 -5.40 11.06
C ILE A 378 22.48 -6.57 10.71
N CYS A 379 23.63 -6.31 10.08
CA CYS A 379 24.61 -7.33 9.75
C CYS A 379 25.20 -7.98 11.00
N ALA A 380 25.53 -7.20 12.04
CA ALA A 380 26.05 -7.74 13.29
C ALA A 380 25.04 -8.70 13.95
N VAL A 381 23.78 -8.28 14.10
CA VAL A 381 22.72 -9.13 14.65
C VAL A 381 22.47 -10.36 13.76
N GLY A 382 22.51 -10.19 12.44
CA GLY A 382 22.36 -11.30 11.50
C GLY A 382 23.42 -12.39 11.68
N LYS A 383 24.68 -12.00 11.90
CA LYS A 383 25.80 -12.92 12.22
C LYS A 383 25.61 -13.58 13.59
N GLU A 384 25.30 -12.80 14.63
CA GLU A 384 25.05 -13.31 15.98
C GLU A 384 23.95 -14.38 16.00
N MET A 385 22.97 -14.27 15.12
CA MET A 385 21.83 -15.21 15.01
C MET A 385 22.05 -16.32 13.97
N GLY A 386 23.18 -16.33 13.27
CA GLY A 386 23.46 -17.30 12.19
C GLY A 386 22.46 -17.18 11.03
N LEU A 387 22.01 -15.98 10.70
CA LEU A 387 21.21 -15.68 9.51
C LEU A 387 22.07 -15.45 8.28
N ILE A 388 23.28 -15.00 8.49
CA ILE A 388 24.33 -14.77 7.50
C ILE A 388 25.68 -15.26 8.04
N PRO A 389 26.69 -15.50 7.17
CA PRO A 389 28.01 -15.94 7.56
C PRO A 389 28.79 -14.98 8.49
#